data_2a3350347cef3888dfd659117a4be20b
#
_entry.id   2a3350347cef3888dfd659117a4be20b
#
_cell.length_a   1.000
_cell.length_b   1.000
_cell.length_c   1.000
_cell.angle_alpha   90.00
_cell.angle_beta   90.00
_cell.angle_gamma   90.00
#
_symmetry.space_group_name_H-M   'P 1'
#
loop_
_entity.id
_entity.type
_entity.pdbx_description
1 polymer ?
#
loop_
_entity_poly.entity_id
_entity_poly.type
_entity_poly.pdbx_seq_one_letter_code
_entity_poly.pdbx_strand_id
1 'polypeptide(L)'
;MEERNEKIEGDVKIESPLLKKLDNFWYHYKWHTIFALLVLVLGAILTVQSCSKVETDVYIMYAGPHTISRVSAGGDISPYENAVSSIKRIGADYNDDGILSVSLVDLFVVNSEEGEKLLLDNPGKEINHTLVKENTDTLHQKLLYGEYYLCFLSERLFNEYDGEYGSAMFVSLEGYAPEGLECEYAGERGIYLASLNFYGLPEFCEFPEDTVVCLRSFNKVASILGSSDNEENFKRGEDMLKNLLSYGIK
;
A
#
# COMPACT_ATOMS: atom_id res chain seq x y z
N MET A 1 74.05 -0.18 37.50
CA MET A 1 73.17 -0.82 36.51
C MET A 1 72.30 0.29 35.96
N GLU A 2 72.69 0.83 34.83
CA GLU A 2 71.92 1.84 34.08
C GLU A 2 71.10 1.12 33.03
N GLU A 3 69.81 1.14 33.20
CA GLU A 3 68.89 0.73 32.13
C GLU A 3 68.71 1.84 31.11
N ARG A 4 69.24 1.61 29.94
CA ARG A 4 69.15 2.48 28.77
C ARG A 4 67.78 2.33 28.11
N ASN A 5 66.86 3.27 28.33
CA ASN A 5 65.63 3.41 27.59
C ASN A 5 65.95 3.80 26.14
N GLU A 6 65.93 2.85 25.23
CA GLU A 6 65.93 3.10 23.78
C GLU A 6 64.51 3.52 23.36
N LYS A 7 64.32 4.82 23.13
CA LYS A 7 63.20 5.36 22.37
C LYS A 7 63.32 4.92 20.93
N ILE A 8 62.45 4.03 20.49
CA ILE A 8 62.28 3.71 19.08
C ILE A 8 61.46 4.85 18.47
N GLU A 9 62.10 5.89 18.00
CA GLU A 9 61.50 6.89 17.09
C GLU A 9 61.58 6.31 15.66
N GLY A 10 60.55 5.54 15.30
CA GLY A 10 60.32 5.11 13.92
C GLY A 10 59.61 6.19 13.14
N ASP A 11 60.27 7.29 12.84
CA ASP A 11 59.73 8.28 11.90
C ASP A 11 59.85 7.71 10.49
N VAL A 12 58.72 7.19 9.97
CA VAL A 12 58.64 6.67 8.61
C VAL A 12 58.75 7.84 7.65
N LYS A 13 60.00 8.14 7.18
CA LYS A 13 60.22 9.12 6.12
C LYS A 13 59.58 8.68 4.82
N ILE A 14 58.45 9.34 4.47
CA ILE A 14 57.78 9.17 3.19
C ILE A 14 58.66 9.81 2.10
N GLU A 15 59.45 9.02 1.37
CA GLU A 15 60.41 9.51 0.36
C GLU A 15 59.81 9.75 -1.04
N SER A 16 58.51 9.36 -1.25
CA SER A 16 57.84 9.58 -2.54
C SER A 16 57.36 11.04 -2.70
N PRO A 17 57.71 11.73 -3.80
CA PRO A 17 57.24 13.09 -4.06
C PRO A 17 55.71 13.18 -4.23
N LEU A 18 55.05 12.08 -4.62
CA LEU A 18 53.60 11.97 -4.70
C LEU A 18 52.97 11.93 -3.30
N LEU A 19 53.55 11.17 -2.37
CA LEU A 19 53.05 11.07 -1.00
C LEU A 19 53.22 12.39 -0.23
N LYS A 20 54.30 13.15 -0.46
CA LYS A 20 54.44 14.49 0.12
C LYS A 20 53.40 15.49 -0.40
N LYS A 21 53.03 15.41 -1.69
CA LYS A 21 51.96 16.24 -2.26
C LYS A 21 50.61 15.85 -1.70
N LEU A 22 50.34 14.54 -1.50
CA LEU A 22 49.09 14.01 -0.94
C LEU A 22 48.95 14.42 0.54
N ASP A 23 50.05 14.36 1.32
CA ASP A 23 50.04 14.75 2.73
C ASP A 23 49.80 16.25 2.90
N ASN A 24 50.46 17.10 2.06
CA ASN A 24 50.18 18.53 2.04
C ASN A 24 48.75 18.86 1.63
N PHE A 25 48.21 18.18 0.60
CA PHE A 25 46.81 18.32 0.20
C PHE A 25 45.87 17.93 1.35
N TRP A 26 46.12 16.77 1.98
CA TRP A 26 45.30 16.29 3.10
C TRP A 26 45.34 17.27 4.28
N TYR A 27 46.48 17.78 4.63
CA TYR A 27 46.62 18.75 5.71
C TYR A 27 45.79 20.02 5.50
N HIS A 28 45.75 20.56 4.28
CA HIS A 28 45.04 21.79 3.97
C HIS A 28 43.54 21.55 3.63
N TYR A 29 43.20 20.43 3.00
CA TYR A 29 41.87 20.21 2.44
C TYR A 29 41.11 19.06 3.06
N LYS A 30 41.58 18.43 4.14
CA LYS A 30 40.92 17.27 4.78
C LYS A 30 39.45 17.48 5.04
N TRP A 31 39.04 18.61 5.56
CA TRP A 31 37.65 18.90 5.87
C TRP A 31 36.77 19.07 4.60
N HIS A 32 37.33 19.72 3.58
CA HIS A 32 36.65 19.88 2.30
C HIS A 32 36.49 18.52 1.59
N THR A 33 37.52 17.68 1.63
CA THR A 33 37.52 16.34 1.04
C THR A 33 36.52 15.42 1.76
N ILE A 34 36.51 15.46 3.10
CA ILE A 34 35.53 14.69 3.90
C ILE A 34 34.10 15.15 3.60
N PHE A 35 33.87 16.46 3.55
CA PHE A 35 32.57 17.03 3.23
C PHE A 35 32.13 16.67 1.82
N ALA A 36 32.99 16.79 0.83
CA ALA A 36 32.71 16.41 -0.55
C ALA A 36 32.40 14.91 -0.67
N LEU A 37 33.12 14.05 0.01
CA LEU A 37 32.85 12.60 0.05
C LEU A 37 31.50 12.31 0.70
N LEU A 38 31.18 13.00 1.79
CA LEU A 38 29.91 12.83 2.48
C LEU A 38 28.73 13.21 1.57
N VAL A 39 28.82 14.34 0.86
CA VAL A 39 27.80 14.79 -0.11
C VAL A 39 27.64 13.77 -1.25
N LEU A 40 28.78 13.23 -1.74
CA LEU A 40 28.77 12.22 -2.80
C LEU A 40 28.09 10.91 -2.34
N VAL A 41 28.39 10.45 -1.12
CA VAL A 41 27.76 9.25 -0.54
C VAL A 41 26.27 9.48 -0.32
N LEU A 42 25.89 10.63 0.23
CA LEU A 42 24.46 10.97 0.40
C LEU A 42 23.73 11.03 -0.95
N GLY A 43 24.35 11.65 -1.96
CA GLY A 43 23.82 11.69 -3.32
C GLY A 43 23.65 10.29 -3.92
N ALA A 44 24.63 9.42 -3.74
CA ALA A 44 24.54 8.02 -4.18
C ALA A 44 23.41 7.25 -3.46
N ILE A 45 23.27 7.43 -2.14
CA ILE A 45 22.18 6.80 -1.38
C ILE A 45 20.82 7.29 -1.89
N LEU A 46 20.66 8.60 -2.08
CA LEU A 46 19.39 9.16 -2.57
C LEU A 46 19.06 8.70 -4.00
N THR A 47 20.05 8.58 -4.88
CA THR A 47 19.82 8.06 -6.23
C THR A 47 19.44 6.58 -6.21
N VAL A 48 20.12 5.75 -5.43
CA VAL A 48 19.77 4.32 -5.27
C VAL A 48 18.37 4.18 -4.67
N GLN A 49 18.02 4.95 -3.65
CA GLN A 49 16.68 4.91 -3.05
C GLN A 49 15.59 5.39 -4.02
N SER A 50 15.90 6.38 -4.88
CA SER A 50 14.96 6.86 -5.88
C SER A 50 14.73 5.84 -7.01
N CYS A 51 15.79 5.14 -7.43
CA CYS A 51 15.70 4.10 -8.46
C CYS A 51 15.13 2.76 -7.94
N SER A 52 15.11 2.53 -6.63
CA SER A 52 14.62 1.28 -6.03
C SER A 52 13.18 1.36 -5.52
N LYS A 53 12.48 2.47 -5.73
CA LYS A 53 11.04 2.52 -5.43
C LYS A 53 10.31 1.62 -6.42
N VAL A 54 9.82 0.48 -5.92
CA VAL A 54 8.82 -0.31 -6.64
C VAL A 54 7.54 0.53 -6.63
N GLU A 55 7.14 1.02 -7.78
CA GLU A 55 5.86 1.71 -7.92
C GLU A 55 4.75 0.69 -7.81
N THR A 56 3.74 1.02 -7.02
CA THR A 56 2.58 0.14 -6.85
C THR A 56 1.68 0.26 -8.06
N ASP A 57 1.38 -0.88 -8.71
CA ASP A 57 0.51 -0.92 -9.87
C ASP A 57 -0.96 -0.73 -9.49
N VAL A 58 -1.39 -1.35 -8.39
CA VAL A 58 -2.78 -1.36 -7.98
C VAL A 58 -2.93 -1.04 -6.51
N TYR A 59 -3.84 -0.11 -6.21
CA TYR A 59 -4.22 0.27 -4.87
C TYR A 59 -5.65 -0.19 -4.58
N ILE A 60 -5.81 -1.09 -3.60
CA ILE A 60 -7.10 -1.59 -3.13
C ILE A 60 -7.23 -1.28 -1.65
N MET A 61 -8.39 -0.84 -1.23
CA MET A 61 -8.71 -0.59 0.17
C MET A 61 -9.86 -1.47 0.61
N TYR A 62 -9.66 -2.20 1.70
CA TYR A 62 -10.75 -2.80 2.45
C TYR A 62 -11.03 -1.95 3.69
N ALA A 63 -12.31 -1.76 4.02
CA ALA A 63 -12.73 -1.18 5.28
C ALA A 63 -14.00 -1.85 5.80
N GLY A 64 -13.99 -2.26 7.07
CA GLY A 64 -15.10 -2.95 7.70
C GLY A 64 -14.77 -3.51 9.07
N PRO A 65 -15.70 -4.31 9.63
CA PRO A 65 -15.56 -4.89 10.96
C PRO A 65 -14.62 -6.10 11.02
N HIS A 66 -13.94 -6.41 9.95
CA HIS A 66 -13.03 -7.53 9.83
C HIS A 66 -11.58 -7.04 9.68
N THR A 67 -10.62 -7.88 10.02
CA THR A 67 -9.19 -7.64 9.80
C THR A 67 -8.57 -8.89 9.18
N ILE A 68 -7.90 -8.72 8.05
CA ILE A 68 -7.21 -9.81 7.37
C ILE A 68 -5.92 -10.11 8.11
N SER A 69 -5.79 -11.33 8.62
CA SER A 69 -4.63 -11.72 9.41
C SER A 69 -3.32 -11.67 8.58
N ARG A 70 -2.31 -11.00 9.14
CA ARG A 70 -0.95 -10.97 8.60
C ARG A 70 -0.05 -12.02 9.21
N VAL A 71 -0.58 -12.80 10.15
CA VAL A 71 0.16 -13.86 10.84
C VAL A 71 -0.14 -15.19 10.17
N SER A 72 0.91 -15.87 9.70
CA SER A 72 0.78 -17.23 9.19
C SER A 72 0.64 -18.23 10.33
N ALA A 73 -0.32 -19.13 10.20
CA ALA A 73 -0.47 -20.24 11.12
C ALA A 73 0.46 -21.40 10.67
N GLY A 74 1.48 -21.71 11.48
CA GLY A 74 2.33 -22.88 11.26
C GLY A 74 3.36 -22.80 10.14
N GLY A 75 3.71 -21.60 9.65
CA GLY A 75 4.71 -21.40 8.61
C GLY A 75 4.15 -21.35 7.18
N ASP A 76 2.84 -21.40 7.03
CA ASP A 76 2.15 -21.21 5.77
C ASP A 76 2.04 -19.71 5.40
N ILE A 77 1.61 -19.43 4.17
CA ILE A 77 1.33 -18.07 3.69
C ILE A 77 0.22 -17.45 4.53
N SER A 78 0.35 -16.18 4.92
CA SER A 78 -0.68 -15.50 5.71
C SER A 78 -1.96 -15.26 4.88
N PRO A 79 -3.15 -15.16 5.52
CA PRO A 79 -4.37 -14.78 4.83
C PRO A 79 -4.25 -13.49 4.01
N TYR A 80 -3.52 -12.51 4.51
CA TYR A 80 -3.23 -11.28 3.79
C TYR A 80 -2.43 -11.51 2.49
N GLU A 81 -1.38 -12.33 2.54
CA GLU A 81 -0.57 -12.66 1.36
C GLU A 81 -1.37 -13.51 0.35
N ASN A 82 -2.26 -14.37 0.84
CA ASN A 82 -3.20 -15.12 0.00
C ASN A 82 -4.15 -14.18 -0.74
N ALA A 83 -4.77 -13.23 -0.03
CA ALA A 83 -5.65 -12.23 -0.64
C ALA A 83 -4.92 -11.39 -1.70
N VAL A 84 -3.71 -10.89 -1.38
CA VAL A 84 -2.87 -10.15 -2.33
C VAL A 84 -2.50 -11.01 -3.54
N SER A 85 -2.14 -12.28 -3.32
CA SER A 85 -1.81 -13.21 -4.40
C SER A 85 -2.99 -13.48 -5.33
N SER A 86 -4.21 -13.60 -4.77
CA SER A 86 -5.43 -13.75 -5.56
C SER A 86 -5.72 -12.50 -6.39
N ILE A 87 -5.58 -11.32 -5.80
CA ILE A 87 -5.76 -10.04 -6.49
C ILE A 87 -4.76 -9.90 -7.65
N LYS A 88 -3.52 -10.36 -7.48
CA LYS A 88 -2.51 -10.38 -8.56
C LYS A 88 -2.94 -11.20 -9.78
N ARG A 89 -3.84 -12.18 -9.65
CA ARG A 89 -4.34 -12.98 -10.79
C ARG A 89 -5.20 -12.18 -11.77
N ILE A 90 -5.78 -11.08 -11.31
CA ILE A 90 -6.62 -10.20 -12.12
C ILE A 90 -5.95 -8.86 -12.45
N GLY A 91 -4.79 -8.59 -11.85
CA GLY A 91 -4.01 -7.38 -12.10
C GLY A 91 -3.16 -7.49 -13.36
N ALA A 92 -2.64 -6.33 -13.77
CA ALA A 92 -1.62 -6.20 -14.80
C ALA A 92 -0.45 -5.37 -14.26
N ASP A 93 0.73 -5.60 -14.82
CA ASP A 93 1.90 -4.76 -14.60
C ASP A 93 1.68 -3.48 -15.42
N TYR A 94 1.28 -2.41 -14.73
CA TYR A 94 0.92 -1.14 -15.38
C TYR A 94 2.13 -0.22 -15.57
N ASN A 95 3.22 -0.48 -14.86
CA ASN A 95 4.44 0.33 -14.92
C ASN A 95 5.54 -0.33 -15.78
N ASP A 96 5.27 -1.51 -16.36
CA ASP A 96 6.18 -2.29 -17.22
C ASP A 96 7.54 -2.62 -16.55
N ASP A 97 7.58 -2.74 -15.21
CA ASP A 97 8.78 -3.10 -14.46
C ASP A 97 9.00 -4.62 -14.33
N GLY A 98 8.07 -5.42 -14.81
CA GLY A 98 8.07 -6.88 -14.77
C GLY A 98 7.59 -7.47 -13.44
N ILE A 99 7.10 -6.63 -12.50
CA ILE A 99 6.66 -7.05 -11.17
C ILE A 99 5.27 -6.47 -10.88
N LEU A 100 4.24 -7.28 -10.86
CA LEU A 100 2.93 -6.83 -10.43
C LEU A 100 2.90 -6.56 -8.91
N SER A 101 2.82 -5.30 -8.55
CA SER A 101 2.79 -4.79 -7.18
C SER A 101 1.38 -4.37 -6.78
N VAL A 102 0.85 -4.93 -5.69
CA VAL A 102 -0.49 -4.62 -5.16
C VAL A 102 -0.37 -4.08 -3.75
N SER A 103 -0.94 -2.91 -3.50
CA SER A 103 -1.12 -2.34 -2.17
C SER A 103 -2.55 -2.59 -1.70
N LEU A 104 -2.72 -3.52 -0.78
CA LEU A 104 -3.98 -3.77 -0.10
C LEU A 104 -3.94 -3.12 1.29
N VAL A 105 -4.75 -2.09 1.50
CA VAL A 105 -4.93 -1.47 2.81
C VAL A 105 -6.16 -2.07 3.48
N ASP A 106 -5.99 -2.49 4.72
CA ASP A 106 -7.00 -3.11 5.57
C ASP A 106 -7.28 -2.18 6.76
N LEU A 107 -8.48 -1.62 6.82
CA LEU A 107 -8.92 -0.67 7.84
C LEU A 107 -10.03 -1.29 8.69
N PHE A 108 -9.70 -1.61 9.93
CA PHE A 108 -10.68 -2.07 10.90
C PHE A 108 -11.55 -0.89 11.37
N VAL A 109 -12.80 -0.87 10.91
CA VAL A 109 -13.77 0.19 11.21
C VAL A 109 -15.08 -0.46 11.66
N VAL A 110 -15.48 -0.15 12.88
CA VAL A 110 -16.72 -0.67 13.49
C VAL A 110 -17.50 0.46 14.13
N ASN A 111 -18.83 0.36 14.08
CA ASN A 111 -19.71 1.17 14.92
C ASN A 111 -19.95 0.50 16.28
N SER A 112 -20.74 1.12 17.14
CA SER A 112 -21.03 0.58 18.48
C SER A 112 -21.74 -0.77 18.43
N GLU A 113 -22.70 -0.95 17.52
CA GLU A 113 -23.48 -2.17 17.38
C GLU A 113 -22.63 -3.33 16.84
N GLU A 114 -21.84 -3.09 15.79
CA GLU A 114 -20.88 -4.07 15.26
C GLU A 114 -19.82 -4.44 16.31
N GLY A 115 -19.36 -3.45 17.08
CA GLY A 115 -18.40 -3.67 18.16
C GLY A 115 -18.96 -4.55 19.25
N GLU A 116 -20.20 -4.30 19.71
CA GLU A 116 -20.88 -5.14 20.70
C GLU A 116 -21.06 -6.57 20.20
N LYS A 117 -21.48 -6.74 18.94
CA LYS A 117 -21.63 -8.07 18.31
C LYS A 117 -20.31 -8.81 18.25
N LEU A 118 -19.22 -8.14 17.82
CA LEU A 118 -17.88 -8.74 17.79
C LEU A 118 -17.40 -9.20 19.15
N LEU A 119 -17.68 -8.44 20.23
CA LEU A 119 -17.32 -8.81 21.60
C LEU A 119 -18.14 -9.98 22.12
N LEU A 120 -19.42 -10.07 21.74
CA LEU A 120 -20.28 -11.21 22.06
C LEU A 120 -19.79 -12.50 21.39
N ASP A 121 -19.43 -12.41 20.09
CA ASP A 121 -18.94 -13.53 19.31
C ASP A 121 -17.52 -13.97 19.70
N ASN A 122 -16.75 -13.07 20.30
CA ASN A 122 -15.36 -13.31 20.73
C ASN A 122 -15.12 -12.90 22.20
N PRO A 123 -15.60 -13.69 23.16
CA PRO A 123 -15.44 -13.38 24.57
C PRO A 123 -13.95 -13.27 24.96
N GLY A 124 -13.58 -12.14 25.55
CA GLY A 124 -12.21 -11.87 26.00
C GLY A 124 -11.34 -11.09 24.99
N LYS A 125 -11.86 -10.74 23.82
CA LYS A 125 -11.24 -9.72 22.95
C LYS A 125 -11.63 -8.32 23.41
N GLU A 126 -10.76 -7.37 23.17
CA GLU A 126 -10.99 -5.94 23.41
C GLU A 126 -10.92 -5.17 22.07
N ILE A 127 -11.77 -4.17 21.92
CA ILE A 127 -11.73 -3.28 20.77
C ILE A 127 -10.89 -2.06 21.14
N ASN A 128 -9.85 -1.80 20.36
CA ASN A 128 -9.06 -0.60 20.51
C ASN A 128 -9.79 0.58 19.83
N HIS A 129 -10.56 1.32 20.63
CA HIS A 129 -11.34 2.47 20.15
C HIS A 129 -10.49 3.60 19.56
N THR A 130 -9.24 3.76 20.00
CA THR A 130 -8.31 4.73 19.42
C THR A 130 -7.96 4.34 18.00
N LEU A 131 -7.61 3.07 17.77
CA LEU A 131 -7.32 2.53 16.44
C LEU A 131 -8.55 2.62 15.52
N VAL A 132 -9.76 2.28 16.02
CA VAL A 132 -11.00 2.40 15.24
C VAL A 132 -11.21 3.84 14.78
N LYS A 133 -11.01 4.82 15.67
CA LYS A 133 -11.12 6.24 15.32
C LYS A 133 -10.09 6.64 14.26
N GLU A 134 -8.81 6.29 14.47
CA GLU A 134 -7.73 6.58 13.51
C GLU A 134 -8.00 5.95 12.14
N ASN A 135 -8.51 4.71 12.10
CA ASN A 135 -8.89 4.03 10.88
C ASN A 135 -10.09 4.70 10.19
N THR A 136 -11.08 5.16 10.97
CA THR A 136 -12.23 5.90 10.44
C THR A 136 -11.80 7.22 9.80
N ASP A 137 -10.95 7.98 10.48
CA ASP A 137 -10.39 9.23 9.96
C ASP A 137 -9.54 8.95 8.68
N THR A 138 -8.79 7.87 8.69
CA THR A 138 -7.98 7.42 7.55
C THR A 138 -8.87 7.00 6.37
N LEU A 139 -9.94 6.23 6.61
CA LEU A 139 -10.92 5.85 5.59
C LEU A 139 -11.50 7.09 4.92
N HIS A 140 -11.98 8.04 5.72
CA HIS A 140 -12.55 9.29 5.21
C HIS A 140 -11.56 10.06 4.33
N GLN A 141 -10.31 10.22 4.78
CA GLN A 141 -9.27 10.88 4.00
C GLN A 141 -8.95 10.13 2.71
N LYS A 142 -8.86 8.80 2.75
CA LYS A 142 -8.56 7.99 1.56
C LYS A 142 -9.69 7.99 0.54
N LEU A 143 -10.95 8.02 0.99
CA LEU A 143 -12.10 8.14 0.09
C LEU A 143 -12.20 9.53 -0.55
N LEU A 144 -11.83 10.60 0.17
CA LEU A 144 -11.89 11.96 -0.38
C LEU A 144 -10.69 12.31 -1.26
N TYR A 145 -9.47 11.91 -0.86
CA TYR A 145 -8.23 12.44 -1.44
C TYR A 145 -7.19 11.35 -1.77
N GLY A 146 -7.47 10.09 -1.45
CA GLY A 146 -6.49 9.01 -1.56
C GLY A 146 -6.32 8.48 -2.99
N GLU A 147 -5.38 7.55 -3.13
CA GLU A 147 -5.02 6.85 -4.37
C GLU A 147 -5.86 5.58 -4.59
N TYR A 148 -6.70 5.23 -3.62
CA TYR A 148 -7.49 3.99 -3.61
C TYR A 148 -8.81 4.21 -4.33
N TYR A 149 -8.90 3.72 -5.56
CA TYR A 149 -10.11 3.83 -6.37
C TYR A 149 -10.98 2.58 -6.29
N LEU A 150 -10.38 1.39 -6.30
CA LEU A 150 -11.10 0.15 -6.06
C LEU A 150 -11.22 -0.08 -4.55
N CYS A 151 -12.45 -0.05 -4.05
CA CYS A 151 -12.75 -0.16 -2.64
C CYS A 151 -13.63 -1.38 -2.36
N PHE A 152 -13.31 -2.08 -1.29
CA PHE A 152 -14.06 -3.18 -0.70
C PHE A 152 -14.55 -2.67 0.66
N LEU A 153 -15.80 -2.34 0.77
CA LEU A 153 -16.40 -1.77 1.98
C LEU A 153 -17.41 -2.74 2.58
N SER A 154 -17.52 -2.79 3.91
CA SER A 154 -18.67 -3.45 4.50
C SER A 154 -19.94 -2.77 4.00
N GLU A 155 -21.04 -3.51 3.85
CA GLU A 155 -22.33 -3.00 3.38
C GLU A 155 -22.77 -1.73 4.13
N ARG A 156 -22.59 -1.72 5.44
CA ARG A 156 -22.90 -0.54 6.26
C ARG A 156 -22.11 0.69 5.82
N LEU A 157 -20.78 0.57 5.69
CA LEU A 157 -19.93 1.70 5.28
C LEU A 157 -20.26 2.15 3.87
N PHE A 158 -20.47 1.21 2.94
CA PHE A 158 -20.89 1.54 1.59
C PHE A 158 -22.19 2.34 1.60
N ASN A 159 -23.22 1.87 2.30
CA ASN A 159 -24.54 2.54 2.38
C ASN A 159 -24.44 3.93 3.04
N GLU A 160 -23.59 4.08 4.06
CA GLU A 160 -23.34 5.36 4.73
C GLU A 160 -22.73 6.39 3.75
N TYR A 161 -21.65 6.04 3.06
CA TYR A 161 -20.99 6.96 2.12
C TYR A 161 -21.78 7.16 0.82
N ASP A 162 -22.44 6.14 0.30
CA ASP A 162 -23.28 6.26 -0.90
C ASP A 162 -24.52 7.11 -0.59
N GLY A 163 -25.13 6.96 0.58
CA GLY A 163 -26.26 7.77 1.03
C GLY A 163 -25.90 9.24 1.26
N GLU A 164 -24.67 9.53 1.74
CA GLU A 164 -24.22 10.90 1.99
C GLU A 164 -23.71 11.58 0.71
N TYR A 165 -22.94 10.91 -0.11
CA TYR A 165 -22.22 11.51 -1.24
C TYR A 165 -22.69 11.03 -2.62
N GLY A 166 -23.26 9.82 -2.73
CA GLY A 166 -23.77 9.21 -3.94
C GLY A 166 -22.75 9.23 -5.10
N SER A 167 -23.18 9.73 -6.25
CA SER A 167 -22.36 9.80 -7.47
C SER A 167 -21.13 10.71 -7.35
N ALA A 168 -21.06 11.57 -6.31
CA ALA A 168 -19.87 12.35 -6.04
C ALA A 168 -18.74 11.47 -5.45
N MET A 169 -19.12 10.37 -4.76
CA MET A 169 -18.16 9.44 -4.15
C MET A 169 -17.91 8.22 -5.02
N PHE A 170 -18.95 7.58 -5.54
CA PHE A 170 -18.86 6.32 -6.26
C PHE A 170 -19.42 6.41 -7.68
N VAL A 171 -18.76 5.69 -8.61
CA VAL A 171 -19.20 5.56 -9.99
C VAL A 171 -20.37 4.59 -10.06
N SER A 172 -21.38 4.89 -10.92
CA SER A 172 -22.39 3.89 -11.26
C SER A 172 -21.75 2.69 -11.95
N LEU A 173 -22.08 1.49 -11.49
CA LEU A 173 -21.55 0.25 -12.06
C LEU A 173 -22.45 -0.30 -13.19
N GLU A 174 -23.48 0.45 -13.60
CA GLU A 174 -24.28 0.14 -14.76
C GLU A 174 -23.40 0.13 -16.02
N GLY A 175 -23.39 -1.00 -16.74
CA GLY A 175 -22.56 -1.18 -17.94
C GLY A 175 -21.12 -1.68 -17.68
N TYR A 176 -20.69 -1.82 -16.44
CA TYR A 176 -19.40 -2.47 -16.13
C TYR A 176 -19.51 -4.00 -16.10
N ALA A 177 -20.67 -4.53 -15.72
CA ALA A 177 -20.88 -5.97 -15.69
C ALA A 177 -20.92 -6.54 -17.12
N PRO A 178 -20.08 -7.54 -17.44
CA PRO A 178 -20.09 -8.19 -18.72
C PRO A 178 -21.40 -8.96 -18.94
N GLU A 179 -21.78 -9.17 -20.20
CA GLU A 179 -22.94 -9.98 -20.55
C GLU A 179 -22.78 -11.41 -19.96
N GLY A 180 -23.83 -11.88 -19.26
CA GLY A 180 -23.85 -13.21 -18.64
C GLY A 180 -23.30 -13.26 -17.22
N LEU A 181 -22.88 -12.14 -16.64
CA LEU A 181 -22.57 -12.07 -15.22
C LEU A 181 -23.88 -12.03 -14.42
N GLU A 182 -24.11 -13.06 -13.62
CA GLU A 182 -25.13 -13.04 -12.56
C GLU A 182 -24.46 -12.57 -11.27
N CYS A 183 -24.75 -11.33 -10.84
CA CYS A 183 -24.23 -10.77 -9.60
C CYS A 183 -25.32 -10.03 -8.82
N GLU A 184 -25.10 -9.88 -7.52
CA GLU A 184 -26.00 -9.15 -6.65
C GLU A 184 -25.48 -7.73 -6.45
N TYR A 185 -26.32 -6.73 -6.76
CA TYR A 185 -26.00 -5.32 -6.64
C TYR A 185 -26.36 -4.78 -5.26
N ALA A 186 -25.48 -4.00 -4.70
CA ALA A 186 -25.72 -3.12 -3.55
C ALA A 186 -26.05 -1.71 -4.08
N GLY A 187 -27.29 -1.51 -4.54
CA GLY A 187 -27.69 -0.27 -5.23
C GLY A 187 -27.08 -0.13 -6.64
N GLU A 188 -26.94 1.10 -7.14
CA GLU A 188 -26.43 1.39 -8.50
C GLU A 188 -24.89 1.38 -8.56
N ARG A 189 -24.20 1.52 -7.42
CA ARG A 189 -22.76 1.84 -7.34
C ARG A 189 -21.94 0.80 -6.62
N GLY A 190 -22.56 -0.30 -6.20
CA GLY A 190 -21.91 -1.40 -5.49
C GLY A 190 -22.34 -2.76 -6.00
N ILE A 191 -21.47 -3.75 -5.86
CA ILE A 191 -21.74 -5.16 -6.14
C ILE A 191 -21.22 -5.96 -4.95
N TYR A 192 -22.03 -6.92 -4.43
CA TYR A 192 -21.56 -7.80 -3.37
C TYR A 192 -20.45 -8.71 -3.88
N LEU A 193 -19.30 -8.65 -3.21
CA LEU A 193 -18.10 -9.43 -3.56
C LEU A 193 -18.41 -10.93 -3.55
N ALA A 194 -19.23 -11.39 -2.59
CA ALA A 194 -19.63 -12.79 -2.46
C ALA A 194 -20.44 -13.33 -3.66
N SER A 195 -21.06 -12.44 -4.45
CA SER A 195 -21.81 -12.83 -5.66
C SER A 195 -20.91 -13.03 -6.89
N LEU A 196 -19.62 -12.67 -6.80
CA LEU A 196 -18.68 -12.77 -7.91
C LEU A 196 -17.94 -14.11 -7.93
N ASN A 197 -17.69 -14.64 -9.12
CA ASN A 197 -16.91 -15.87 -9.29
C ASN A 197 -15.50 -15.81 -8.64
N PHE A 198 -14.95 -14.61 -8.54
CA PHE A 198 -13.65 -14.37 -7.92
C PHE A 198 -13.64 -14.71 -6.42
N TYR A 199 -14.75 -14.48 -5.73
CA TYR A 199 -14.89 -14.81 -4.30
C TYR A 199 -14.81 -16.32 -4.02
N GLY A 200 -15.15 -17.14 -5.01
CA GLY A 200 -15.02 -18.60 -4.92
C GLY A 200 -13.57 -19.12 -4.90
N LEU A 201 -12.56 -18.26 -5.05
CA LEU A 201 -11.18 -18.67 -4.88
C LEU A 201 -10.90 -18.98 -3.41
N PRO A 202 -10.37 -20.18 -3.08
CA PRO A 202 -10.11 -20.57 -1.69
C PRO A 202 -9.22 -19.61 -0.92
N GLU A 203 -8.29 -18.96 -1.65
CA GLU A 203 -7.36 -18.01 -1.08
C GLU A 203 -7.94 -16.60 -0.89
N PHE A 204 -9.16 -16.35 -1.41
CA PHE A 204 -9.79 -15.03 -1.38
C PHE A 204 -10.98 -14.91 -0.42
N CYS A 205 -11.49 -16.03 0.13
CA CYS A 205 -12.63 -16.05 1.04
C CYS A 205 -12.37 -15.43 2.44
N GLU A 206 -11.31 -14.64 2.57
CA GLU A 206 -10.95 -13.92 3.82
C GLU A 206 -11.79 -12.66 4.04
N PHE A 207 -12.51 -12.19 3.02
CA PHE A 207 -13.41 -11.05 3.16
C PHE A 207 -14.80 -11.48 3.59
N PRO A 208 -15.49 -10.72 4.45
CA PRO A 208 -16.89 -11.00 4.81
C PRO A 208 -17.82 -11.02 3.60
N GLU A 209 -18.89 -11.84 3.67
CA GLU A 209 -19.87 -11.98 2.59
C GLU A 209 -20.63 -10.68 2.28
N ASP A 210 -20.78 -9.80 3.29
CA ASP A 210 -21.39 -8.48 3.17
C ASP A 210 -20.45 -7.40 2.61
N THR A 211 -19.30 -7.80 2.07
CA THR A 211 -18.37 -6.88 1.44
C THR A 211 -18.90 -6.41 0.10
N VAL A 212 -18.98 -5.09 -0.08
CA VAL A 212 -19.40 -4.43 -1.32
C VAL A 212 -18.17 -3.91 -2.06
N VAL A 213 -18.05 -4.29 -3.32
CA VAL A 213 -17.07 -3.75 -4.26
C VAL A 213 -17.64 -2.48 -4.87
N CYS A 214 -16.90 -1.39 -4.82
CA CYS A 214 -17.27 -0.12 -5.42
C CYS A 214 -16.05 0.58 -6.02
N LEU A 215 -16.28 1.42 -7.02
CA LEU A 215 -15.26 2.24 -7.67
C LEU A 215 -15.44 3.69 -7.27
N ARG A 216 -14.44 4.27 -6.62
CA ARG A 216 -14.46 5.67 -6.23
C ARG A 216 -14.42 6.57 -7.47
N SER A 217 -15.23 7.62 -7.48
CA SER A 217 -15.29 8.60 -8.57
C SER A 217 -13.98 9.39 -8.67
N PHE A 218 -13.56 9.66 -9.90
CA PHE A 218 -12.43 10.55 -10.15
C PHE A 218 -12.87 12.01 -10.00
N ASN A 219 -12.25 12.73 -9.07
CA ASN A 219 -12.52 14.15 -8.84
C ASN A 219 -11.38 15.00 -9.39
N LYS A 220 -11.62 15.73 -10.50
CA LYS A 220 -10.62 16.61 -11.11
C LYS A 220 -10.10 17.71 -10.17
N VAL A 221 -10.92 18.18 -9.22
CA VAL A 221 -10.49 19.20 -8.26
C VAL A 221 -9.49 18.62 -7.26
N ALA A 222 -9.73 17.40 -6.80
CA ALA A 222 -8.78 16.68 -5.95
C ALA A 222 -7.47 16.37 -6.69
N SER A 223 -7.51 16.11 -7.99
CA SER A 223 -6.32 15.86 -8.82
C SER A 223 -5.44 17.11 -9.01
N ILE A 224 -6.01 18.31 -8.95
CA ILE A 224 -5.23 19.57 -9.02
C ILE A 224 -4.49 19.83 -7.70
N LEU A 225 -5.02 19.35 -6.58
CA LEU A 225 -4.45 19.50 -5.24
C LEU A 225 -3.60 18.27 -4.83
N GLY A 226 -3.75 17.16 -5.53
CA GLY A 226 -3.03 15.90 -5.34
C GLY A 226 -2.00 15.63 -6.44
N SER A 227 -1.34 14.47 -6.40
CA SER A 227 -0.36 14.08 -7.41
C SER A 227 -1.00 13.90 -8.80
N SER A 228 -0.20 14.10 -9.84
CA SER A 228 -0.59 13.87 -11.25
C SER A 228 -1.06 12.44 -11.54
N ASP A 229 -0.80 11.50 -10.64
CA ASP A 229 -1.04 10.07 -10.80
C ASP A 229 -2.50 9.65 -10.53
N ASN A 230 -3.36 10.54 -10.04
CA ASN A 230 -4.73 10.21 -9.66
C ASN A 230 -5.60 9.71 -10.82
N GLU A 231 -5.45 10.25 -12.04
CA GLU A 231 -6.20 9.78 -13.21
C GLU A 231 -5.73 8.39 -13.66
N GLU A 232 -4.43 8.14 -13.59
CA GLU A 232 -3.85 6.85 -13.92
C GLU A 232 -4.28 5.78 -12.91
N ASN A 233 -4.19 6.08 -11.62
CA ASN A 233 -4.67 5.17 -10.56
C ASN A 233 -6.17 4.89 -10.68
N PHE A 234 -6.97 5.86 -11.11
CA PHE A 234 -8.38 5.63 -11.40
C PHE A 234 -8.56 4.62 -12.54
N LYS A 235 -7.86 4.79 -13.67
CA LYS A 235 -7.90 3.86 -14.80
C LYS A 235 -7.44 2.45 -14.41
N ARG A 236 -6.37 2.35 -13.63
CA ARG A 236 -5.90 1.07 -13.08
C ARG A 236 -6.96 0.40 -12.19
N GLY A 237 -7.62 1.17 -11.31
CA GLY A 237 -8.73 0.70 -10.49
C GLY A 237 -9.95 0.27 -11.31
N GLU A 238 -10.27 1.01 -12.37
CA GLU A 238 -11.35 0.68 -13.31
C GLU A 238 -11.06 -0.62 -14.07
N ASP A 239 -9.85 -0.80 -14.56
CA ASP A 239 -9.42 -2.03 -15.26
C ASP A 239 -9.43 -3.23 -14.32
N MET A 240 -8.98 -3.06 -13.08
CA MET A 240 -9.07 -4.08 -12.05
C MET A 240 -10.51 -4.48 -11.75
N LEU A 241 -11.42 -3.51 -11.67
CA LEU A 241 -12.85 -3.80 -11.49
C LEU A 241 -13.39 -4.64 -12.65
N LYS A 242 -13.09 -4.27 -13.90
CA LYS A 242 -13.51 -5.01 -15.10
C LYS A 242 -12.98 -6.45 -15.09
N ASN A 243 -11.71 -6.62 -14.71
CA ASN A 243 -11.08 -7.93 -14.60
C ASN A 243 -11.70 -8.77 -13.47
N LEU A 244 -12.02 -8.14 -12.33
CA LEU A 244 -12.72 -8.78 -11.22
C LEU A 244 -14.11 -9.30 -11.65
N LEU A 245 -14.88 -8.45 -12.33
CA LEU A 245 -16.22 -8.78 -12.82
C LEU A 245 -16.20 -9.85 -13.91
N SER A 246 -15.17 -9.86 -14.76
CA SER A 246 -15.03 -10.82 -15.87
C SER A 246 -14.41 -12.15 -15.45
N TYR A 247 -13.96 -12.27 -14.20
CA TYR A 247 -13.24 -13.47 -13.75
C TYR A 247 -14.14 -14.72 -13.83
N GLY A 248 -13.64 -15.75 -14.51
CA GLY A 248 -14.35 -17.03 -14.64
C GLY A 248 -15.53 -17.02 -15.61
N ILE A 249 -15.82 -15.91 -16.28
CA ILE A 249 -16.81 -15.84 -17.36
C ILE A 249 -16.14 -16.32 -18.65
N LYS A 250 -16.76 -17.27 -19.33
CA LYS A 250 -16.28 -17.84 -20.60
C LYS A 250 -17.09 -17.34 -21.78
#